data_32f6d90397c643017aa344f44505f278
#
_entry.id   32f6d90397c643017aa344f44505f278
#
_cell.length_a   1.000
_cell.length_b   1.000
_cell.length_c   1.000
_cell.angle_alpha   90.00
_cell.angle_beta   90.00
_cell.angle_gamma   90.00
#
_symmetry.space_group_name_H-M   'P 1'
#
loop_
_entity.id
_entity.type
_entity.pdbx_description
1 polymer ?
#
loop_
_entity_poly.entity_id
_entity_poly.type
_entity_poly.pdbx_seq_one_letter_code
_entity_poly.pdbx_strand_id
1 'polypeptide(L)'
;MREGVPLVEQEIIDAKAIGVLEPERVRLLQVDTIPTPRHPILKAAAGAIRFLTPAPRGLTLGHGIFVRSDCWRDRSLVAHELVHTAQYERLGGILPFLRKYLFECVTIGYPEAPLEQEAIAVVTRICVD
;
A
#
# COMPACT_ATOMS: atom_id res chain seq x y z
N MET A 1 11.18 6.07 17.77
CA MET A 1 10.31 5.68 16.66
C MET A 1 10.05 4.18 16.71
N ARG A 2 8.80 3.80 16.60
CA ARG A 2 8.48 2.38 16.61
C ARG A 2 8.91 1.73 15.30
N GLU A 3 9.63 0.65 15.41
CA GLU A 3 10.02 -0.11 14.23
C GLU A 3 8.87 -1.02 13.80
N GLY A 4 8.78 -1.25 12.50
CA GLY A 4 7.81 -2.17 11.96
C GLY A 4 8.20 -3.62 12.23
N VAL A 5 7.24 -4.52 12.04
CA VAL A 5 7.47 -5.95 12.20
C VAL A 5 7.55 -6.61 10.83
N PRO A 6 8.30 -7.70 10.69
CA PRO A 6 8.39 -8.41 9.41
C PRO A 6 7.09 -9.15 9.11
N LEU A 7 6.95 -9.55 7.86
CA LEU A 7 5.82 -10.35 7.43
C LEU A 7 5.88 -11.74 8.07
N VAL A 8 4.71 -12.30 8.39
CA VAL A 8 4.61 -13.69 8.81
C VAL A 8 4.55 -14.60 7.58
N GLU A 9 4.62 -15.91 7.78
CA GLU A 9 4.73 -16.88 6.70
C GLU A 9 3.65 -16.72 5.62
N GLN A 10 2.37 -16.62 6.02
CA GLN A 10 1.29 -16.48 5.03
C GLN A 10 1.42 -15.18 4.24
N GLU A 11 1.87 -14.11 4.89
CA GLU A 11 2.07 -12.82 4.23
C GLU A 11 3.22 -12.87 3.25
N ILE A 12 4.29 -13.63 3.56
CA ILE A 12 5.40 -13.86 2.63
C ILE A 12 4.91 -14.64 1.41
N ILE A 13 4.09 -15.66 1.63
CA ILE A 13 3.52 -16.43 0.52
C ILE A 13 2.68 -15.53 -0.37
N ASP A 14 1.82 -14.72 0.23
CA ASP A 14 0.99 -13.78 -0.52
C ASP A 14 1.86 -12.77 -1.29
N ALA A 15 2.89 -12.23 -0.64
CA ALA A 15 3.77 -11.25 -1.27
C ALA A 15 4.46 -11.83 -2.49
N LYS A 16 4.94 -13.07 -2.42
CA LYS A 16 5.59 -13.73 -3.55
C LYS A 16 4.59 -13.99 -4.68
N ALA A 17 3.38 -14.42 -4.34
CA ALA A 17 2.34 -14.64 -5.34
C ALA A 17 1.94 -13.35 -6.04
N ILE A 18 1.97 -12.23 -5.32
CA ILE A 18 1.66 -10.89 -5.85
C ILE A 18 2.77 -10.39 -6.78
N GLY A 19 4.01 -10.80 -6.52
CA GLY A 19 5.14 -10.37 -7.32
C GLY A 19 6.08 -9.40 -6.60
N VAL A 20 6.00 -9.32 -5.26
CA VAL A 20 6.95 -8.54 -4.49
C VAL A 20 8.32 -9.21 -4.58
N LEU A 21 9.32 -8.47 -5.04
CA LEU A 21 10.66 -9.03 -5.26
C LEU A 21 11.44 -9.22 -3.98
N GLU A 22 11.21 -8.35 -3.00
CA GLU A 22 11.98 -8.36 -1.75
C GLU A 22 11.04 -8.39 -0.54
N PRO A 23 10.24 -9.47 -0.39
CA PRO A 23 9.26 -9.53 0.72
C PRO A 23 9.93 -9.48 2.09
N GLU A 24 11.17 -9.92 2.21
CA GLU A 24 11.92 -9.89 3.47
C GLU A 24 12.23 -8.46 3.93
N ARG A 25 12.14 -7.47 3.05
CA ARG A 25 12.36 -6.08 3.39
C ARG A 25 11.10 -5.39 3.90
N VAL A 26 9.94 -5.98 3.65
CA VAL A 26 8.67 -5.36 4.03
C VAL A 26 8.51 -5.33 5.54
N ARG A 27 8.02 -4.22 6.05
CA ARG A 27 7.72 -4.04 7.48
C ARG A 27 6.32 -3.48 7.65
N LEU A 28 5.55 -4.09 8.53
CA LEU A 28 4.22 -3.62 8.88
C LEU A 28 4.32 -2.78 10.14
N LEU A 29 3.72 -1.59 10.11
CA LEU A 29 3.72 -0.67 11.25
C LEU A 29 2.28 -0.46 11.69
N GLN A 30 1.98 -0.87 12.92
CA GLN A 30 0.65 -0.71 13.50
C GLN A 30 0.49 0.71 14.02
N VAL A 31 -0.56 1.39 13.59
CA VAL A 31 -0.83 2.77 14.00
C VAL A 31 -2.31 2.94 14.27
N ASP A 32 -2.67 3.86 15.15
CA ASP A 32 -4.09 4.17 15.42
C ASP A 32 -4.65 5.06 14.32
N THR A 33 -3.82 5.91 13.76
CA THR A 33 -4.18 6.81 12.66
C THR A 33 -3.04 6.80 11.66
N ILE A 34 -3.37 6.70 10.38
CA ILE A 34 -2.36 6.70 9.31
C ILE A 34 -1.66 8.06 9.31
N PRO A 35 -0.32 8.09 9.44
CA PRO A 35 0.41 9.34 9.54
C PRO A 35 0.48 10.09 8.21
N THR A 36 0.73 11.40 8.30
CA THR A 36 1.01 12.23 7.13
C THR A 36 2.53 12.35 6.99
N PRO A 37 3.10 11.98 5.84
CA PRO A 37 4.54 12.10 5.62
C PRO A 37 5.02 13.55 5.74
N ARG A 38 6.28 13.73 6.15
CA ARG A 38 6.87 15.07 6.30
C ARG A 38 7.38 15.64 4.98
N HIS A 39 7.81 14.77 4.06
CA HIS A 39 8.33 15.23 2.77
C HIS A 39 7.22 15.97 2.01
N PRO A 40 7.49 17.17 1.45
CA PRO A 40 6.44 17.98 0.83
C PRO A 40 5.67 17.25 -0.29
N ILE A 41 6.36 16.50 -1.13
CA ILE A 41 5.71 15.77 -2.22
C ILE A 41 4.87 14.63 -1.67
N LEU A 42 5.41 13.88 -0.69
CA LEU A 42 4.68 12.79 -0.06
C LEU A 42 3.50 13.31 0.75
N LYS A 43 3.65 14.46 1.39
CA LYS A 43 2.57 15.11 2.14
C LYS A 43 1.43 15.52 1.21
N ALA A 44 1.76 16.11 0.07
CA ALA A 44 0.76 16.50 -0.91
C ALA A 44 0.03 15.27 -1.46
N ALA A 45 0.77 14.19 -1.74
CA ALA A 45 0.20 12.94 -2.21
C ALA A 45 -0.74 12.33 -1.18
N ALA A 46 -0.32 12.29 0.09
CA ALA A 46 -1.14 11.77 1.17
C ALA A 46 -2.40 12.61 1.36
N GLY A 47 -2.29 13.94 1.23
CA GLY A 47 -3.43 14.84 1.32
C GLY A 47 -4.45 14.59 0.22
N ALA A 48 -3.98 14.38 -1.01
CA ALA A 48 -4.86 14.07 -2.12
C ALA A 48 -5.58 12.73 -1.91
N ILE A 49 -4.85 11.72 -1.45
CA ILE A 49 -5.41 10.41 -1.18
C ILE A 49 -6.46 10.49 -0.06
N ARG A 50 -6.19 11.26 0.99
CA ARG A 50 -7.13 11.45 2.10
C ARG A 50 -8.39 12.19 1.69
N PHE A 51 -8.26 13.09 0.72
CA PHE A 51 -9.44 13.75 0.17
C PHE A 51 -10.36 12.73 -0.50
N LEU A 52 -9.76 11.75 -1.20
CA LEU A 52 -10.51 10.71 -1.89
C LEU A 52 -10.95 9.58 -0.96
N THR A 53 -10.16 9.31 0.09
CA THR A 53 -10.42 8.26 1.06
C THR A 53 -10.19 8.81 2.46
N PRO A 54 -11.22 9.44 3.07
CA PRO A 54 -11.04 10.19 4.33
C PRO A 54 -10.51 9.39 5.52
N ALA A 55 -10.78 8.10 5.58
CA ALA A 55 -10.34 7.28 6.71
C ALA A 55 -9.56 6.06 6.20
N PRO A 56 -8.33 6.26 5.71
CA PRO A 56 -7.56 5.15 5.17
C PRO A 56 -7.25 4.12 6.25
N ARG A 57 -7.31 2.84 5.86
CA ARG A 57 -6.98 1.74 6.76
C ARG A 57 -5.51 1.32 6.64
N GLY A 58 -4.86 1.69 5.55
CA GLY A 58 -3.47 1.37 5.30
C GLY A 58 -2.82 2.38 4.38
N LEU A 59 -1.50 2.38 4.39
CA LEU A 59 -0.70 3.24 3.51
C LEU A 59 0.63 2.58 3.23
N THR A 60 0.97 2.44 1.96
CA THR A 60 2.23 1.87 1.53
C THR A 60 3.22 2.98 1.16
N LEU A 61 4.40 2.93 1.76
CA LEU A 61 5.53 3.79 1.40
C LEU A 61 6.72 2.87 1.12
N GLY A 62 6.84 2.42 -0.12
CA GLY A 62 7.90 1.51 -0.52
C GLY A 62 7.73 0.14 0.13
N HIS A 63 8.68 -0.25 0.98
CA HIS A 63 8.61 -1.50 1.72
C HIS A 63 8.02 -1.32 3.13
N GLY A 64 7.66 -0.10 3.51
CA GLY A 64 6.97 0.17 4.77
C GLY A 64 5.47 0.27 4.54
N ILE A 65 4.69 -0.46 5.33
CA ILE A 65 3.24 -0.46 5.23
C ILE A 65 2.67 -0.10 6.59
N PHE A 66 1.98 1.04 6.66
CA PHE A 66 1.24 1.42 7.86
C PHE A 66 -0.12 0.74 7.81
N VAL A 67 -0.50 0.09 8.92
CA VAL A 67 -1.80 -0.57 9.04
C VAL A 67 -2.50 -0.04 10.27
N ARG A 68 -3.75 0.42 10.09
CA ARG A 68 -4.53 0.93 11.22
C ARG A 68 -4.83 -0.21 12.19
N SER A 69 -4.78 0.09 13.49
CA SER A 69 -4.86 -0.92 14.56
C SER A 69 -6.08 -1.82 14.45
N ASP A 70 -7.24 -1.28 14.07
CA ASP A 70 -8.47 -2.05 13.95
C ASP A 70 -8.47 -2.99 12.75
N CYS A 71 -7.48 -2.87 11.87
CA CYS A 71 -7.31 -3.72 10.69
C CYS A 71 -6.01 -4.49 10.74
N TRP A 72 -5.41 -4.61 11.94
CA TRP A 72 -4.08 -5.21 12.07
C TRP A 72 -4.08 -6.63 11.53
N ARG A 73 -3.20 -6.85 10.56
CA ARG A 73 -3.00 -8.12 9.85
C ARG A 73 -4.25 -8.67 9.16
N ASP A 74 -5.21 -7.80 8.83
CA ASP A 74 -6.30 -8.18 7.95
C ASP A 74 -5.69 -8.62 6.61
N ARG A 75 -5.92 -9.86 6.21
CA ARG A 75 -5.25 -10.45 5.05
C ARG A 75 -5.52 -9.68 3.77
N SER A 76 -6.76 -9.32 3.52
CA SER A 76 -7.12 -8.59 2.29
C SER A 76 -6.47 -7.21 2.25
N LEU A 77 -6.45 -6.51 3.38
CA LEU A 77 -5.81 -5.20 3.45
C LEU A 77 -4.31 -5.31 3.25
N VAL A 78 -3.66 -6.24 3.95
CA VAL A 78 -2.20 -6.41 3.80
C VAL A 78 -1.86 -6.79 2.36
N ALA A 79 -2.63 -7.70 1.76
CA ALA A 79 -2.41 -8.09 0.37
C ALA A 79 -2.56 -6.89 -0.57
N HIS A 80 -3.59 -6.06 -0.36
CA HIS A 80 -3.80 -4.85 -1.15
C HIS A 80 -2.57 -3.93 -1.10
N GLU A 81 -2.05 -3.71 0.11
CA GLU A 81 -0.88 -2.86 0.28
C GLU A 81 0.38 -3.50 -0.30
N LEU A 82 0.49 -4.83 -0.25
CA LEU A 82 1.61 -5.53 -0.88
C LEU A 82 1.61 -5.39 -2.40
N VAL A 83 0.43 -5.29 -3.02
CA VAL A 83 0.36 -5.00 -4.46
C VAL A 83 0.99 -3.64 -4.74
N HIS A 84 0.72 -2.64 -3.90
CA HIS A 84 1.34 -1.33 -4.06
C HIS A 84 2.86 -1.39 -3.86
N THR A 85 3.34 -2.25 -2.96
CA THR A 85 4.79 -2.46 -2.82
C THR A 85 5.38 -3.03 -4.10
N ALA A 86 4.71 -4.01 -4.71
CA ALA A 86 5.17 -4.58 -5.99
C ALA A 86 5.16 -3.52 -7.09
N GLN A 87 4.16 -2.65 -7.11
CA GLN A 87 4.10 -1.55 -8.08
C GLN A 87 5.24 -0.56 -7.86
N TYR A 88 5.53 -0.23 -6.60
CA TYR A 88 6.64 0.62 -6.23
C TYR A 88 7.98 0.04 -6.74
N GLU A 89 8.19 -1.27 -6.53
CA GLU A 89 9.41 -1.93 -7.01
C GLU A 89 9.49 -1.88 -8.53
N ARG A 90 8.38 -2.18 -9.21
CA ARG A 90 8.31 -2.23 -10.67
C ARG A 90 8.53 -0.85 -11.30
N LEU A 91 8.03 0.19 -10.66
CA LEU A 91 8.12 1.56 -11.19
C LEU A 91 9.43 2.27 -10.84
N GLY A 92 10.25 1.66 -9.99
CA GLY A 92 11.57 2.18 -9.71
C GLY A 92 11.70 3.11 -8.52
N GLY A 93 10.71 3.16 -7.64
CA GLY A 93 10.81 3.92 -6.41
C GLY A 93 9.54 4.65 -6.01
N ILE A 94 9.60 5.32 -4.86
CA ILE A 94 8.44 6.00 -4.28
C ILE A 94 7.94 7.14 -5.16
N LEU A 95 8.83 8.01 -5.65
CA LEU A 95 8.39 9.17 -6.42
C LEU A 95 7.77 8.78 -7.76
N PRO A 96 8.36 7.88 -8.57
CA PRO A 96 7.71 7.42 -9.78
C PRO A 96 6.36 6.74 -9.51
N PHE A 97 6.28 5.94 -8.45
CA PHE A 97 5.04 5.28 -8.06
C PHE A 97 3.97 6.31 -7.70
N LEU A 98 4.28 7.25 -6.81
CA LEU A 98 3.31 8.26 -6.36
C LEU A 98 2.87 9.16 -7.49
N ARG A 99 3.81 9.54 -8.38
CA ARG A 99 3.48 10.38 -9.53
C ARG A 99 2.44 9.69 -10.40
N LYS A 100 2.66 8.42 -10.72
CA LYS A 100 1.72 7.66 -11.53
C LYS A 100 0.39 7.46 -10.80
N TYR A 101 0.44 7.11 -9.53
CA TYR A 101 -0.75 6.88 -8.72
C TYR A 101 -1.62 8.14 -8.66
N LEU A 102 -1.01 9.30 -8.36
CA LEU A 102 -1.74 10.56 -8.28
C LEU A 102 -2.29 10.96 -9.64
N PHE A 103 -1.50 10.80 -10.69
CA PHE A 103 -1.96 11.12 -12.04
C PHE A 103 -3.21 10.32 -12.37
N GLU A 104 -3.22 9.04 -12.08
CA GLU A 104 -4.39 8.20 -12.34
C GLU A 104 -5.58 8.61 -11.48
N CYS A 105 -5.35 8.90 -10.20
CA CYS A 105 -6.44 9.31 -9.31
C CYS A 105 -7.06 10.63 -9.74
N VAL A 106 -6.24 11.58 -10.21
CA VAL A 106 -6.73 12.89 -10.65
C VAL A 106 -7.44 12.81 -11.98
N THR A 107 -6.91 12.01 -12.93
CA THR A 107 -7.45 11.99 -14.29
C THR A 107 -8.57 10.97 -14.48
N ILE A 108 -8.53 9.86 -13.77
CA ILE A 108 -9.49 8.77 -13.91
C ILE A 108 -10.41 8.69 -12.68
N GLY A 109 -9.84 8.87 -11.50
CA GLY A 109 -10.58 8.83 -10.24
C GLY A 109 -10.30 7.56 -9.46
N TYR A 110 -10.50 7.65 -8.15
CA TYR A 110 -10.43 6.53 -7.24
C TYR A 110 -11.86 6.00 -7.05
N PRO A 111 -12.12 4.70 -7.08
CA PRO A 111 -11.14 3.60 -7.15
C PRO A 111 -10.86 3.05 -8.57
N GLU A 112 -11.33 3.71 -9.61
CA GLU A 112 -11.18 3.23 -10.98
C GLU A 112 -9.75 3.35 -11.51
N ALA A 113 -8.87 4.08 -10.82
CA ALA A 113 -7.48 4.24 -11.22
C ALA A 113 -6.81 2.87 -11.43
N PRO A 114 -6.07 2.69 -12.54
CA PRO A 114 -5.50 1.38 -12.89
C PRO A 114 -4.66 0.72 -11.81
N LEU A 115 -3.84 1.48 -11.07
CA LEU A 115 -3.04 0.91 -9.99
C LEU A 115 -3.93 0.37 -8.88
N GLU A 116 -5.04 1.05 -8.56
CA GLU A 116 -6.00 0.55 -7.58
C GLU A 116 -6.76 -0.65 -8.10
N GLN A 117 -7.16 -0.64 -9.37
CA GLN A 117 -7.87 -1.77 -9.96
C GLN A 117 -7.01 -3.01 -10.01
N GLU A 118 -5.72 -2.86 -10.26
CA GLU A 118 -4.79 -3.99 -10.18
C GLU A 118 -4.77 -4.57 -8.77
N ALA A 119 -4.69 -3.71 -7.75
CA ALA A 119 -4.67 -4.17 -6.36
C ALA A 119 -5.96 -4.92 -6.02
N ILE A 120 -7.10 -4.38 -6.39
CA ILE A 120 -8.40 -5.00 -6.13
C ILE A 120 -8.49 -6.37 -6.81
N ALA A 121 -8.09 -6.45 -8.08
CA ALA A 121 -8.16 -7.69 -8.84
C ALA A 121 -7.24 -8.77 -8.27
N VAL A 122 -6.01 -8.38 -7.89
CA VAL A 122 -5.04 -9.32 -7.32
C VAL A 122 -5.53 -9.86 -5.98
N VAL A 123 -6.06 -8.98 -5.12
CA VAL A 123 -6.59 -9.39 -3.81
C VAL A 123 -7.76 -10.35 -3.99
N THR A 124 -8.66 -10.04 -4.92
CA THR A 124 -9.81 -10.91 -5.20
C THR A 124 -9.36 -12.31 -5.61
N ARG A 125 -8.29 -12.40 -6.39
CA ARG A 125 -7.75 -13.68 -6.86
C ARG A 125 -7.05 -14.46 -5.75
N ILE A 126 -6.30 -13.75 -4.88
CA ILE A 126 -5.47 -14.41 -3.86
C ILE A 126 -6.26 -14.74 -2.61
N CYS A 127 -7.17 -13.86 -2.19
CA CYS A 127 -7.93 -14.03 -0.95
C CYS A 127 -9.29 -14.68 -1.17
N VAL A 128 -9.36 -15.57 -2.13
CA VAL A 128 -10.57 -16.37 -2.36
C VAL A 128 -10.65 -17.49 -1.32
N ASP A 129 -11.79 -17.66 -0.73
CA ASP A 129 -12.04 -18.76 0.21
C ASP A 129 -12.73 -19.92 -0.51
#